data_448da146f92734b5d050983215b5d54e
#
_entry.id   448da146f92734b5d050983215b5d54e
#
_cell.length_a   1.000
_cell.length_b   1.000
_cell.length_c   1.000
_cell.angle_alpha   90.00
_cell.angle_beta   90.00
_cell.angle_gamma   90.00
#
_symmetry.space_group_name_H-M   'P 1'
#
loop_
_entity.id
_entity.type
_entity.pdbx_description
1 polymer ?
#
loop_
_entity_poly.entity_id
_entity_poly.type
_entity_poly.pdbx_seq_one_letter_code
_entity_poly.pdbx_strand_id
1 'polypeptide(L)'
;MSKSFYYFVVFFLVCNTAAAQTNFAKKQKITTVFNKLVAAYGSSKTAPKLKITTTQKQRTPAIYYASPVPTISIDKNLVVICNRFGKDSNNALSIIIAHELAHYYNDHTFCTDFAFAVRKKGNKFSDKLKAFSKTEKLALESEADHKGLFYACMAGYKPFDVYSKLLDEIYAFYDLADIDNGYPTKSERKIISLQAQQKINELYTVFLEGVSFINNGNYDKAISNFEGLNNYFPSRENYNNLGVSRALKALKYKPLSRAAYKNPARFKYPFTVDDKSRLNQTSFQRSLDDDGLKIMEDLLKRAQKDFEKAISLDASYAQSYINLACVFDFLGNPMAAIGKIKELSMEEQESKYAMRISAIAYYNLGMEGKSKEIWKNLKL
;
A
#
# COMPACT_ATOMS: atom_id res chain seq x y z
N MET A 1 -34.53 41.51 28.06
CA MET A 1 -34.09 40.71 26.92
C MET A 1 -34.87 39.41 26.95
N SER A 2 -35.62 39.09 25.90
CA SER A 2 -36.61 38.01 25.94
C SER A 2 -35.95 36.64 25.88
N LYS A 3 -36.52 35.66 26.61
CA LYS A 3 -36.10 34.24 26.57
C LYS A 3 -35.98 33.69 25.12
N SER A 4 -36.73 34.25 24.18
CA SER A 4 -36.71 33.92 22.76
C SER A 4 -35.37 34.22 22.07
N PHE A 5 -34.67 35.31 22.49
CA PHE A 5 -33.36 35.67 21.94
C PHE A 5 -32.25 34.67 22.37
N TYR A 6 -32.35 34.17 23.60
CA TYR A 6 -31.40 33.20 24.15
C TYR A 6 -31.49 31.83 23.44
N TYR A 7 -32.72 31.38 23.14
CA TYR A 7 -32.94 30.15 22.37
C TYR A 7 -32.44 30.27 20.92
N PHE A 8 -32.55 31.44 20.31
CA PHE A 8 -32.07 31.66 18.95
C PHE A 8 -30.54 31.65 18.88
N VAL A 9 -29.84 32.24 19.84
CA VAL A 9 -28.37 32.26 19.91
C VAL A 9 -27.82 30.87 20.22
N VAL A 10 -28.43 30.11 21.13
CA VAL A 10 -28.02 28.73 21.46
C VAL A 10 -28.26 27.81 20.28
N PHE A 11 -29.39 27.93 19.58
CA PHE A 11 -29.68 27.14 18.38
C PHE A 11 -28.67 27.42 17.25
N PHE A 12 -28.29 28.68 17.06
CA PHE A 12 -27.31 29.06 16.04
C PHE A 12 -25.90 28.57 16.38
N LEU A 13 -25.50 28.59 17.65
CA LEU A 13 -24.23 28.04 18.12
C LEU A 13 -24.18 26.49 17.95
N VAL A 14 -25.25 25.78 18.31
CA VAL A 14 -25.33 24.32 18.14
C VAL A 14 -25.31 23.90 16.67
N CYS A 15 -26.00 24.63 15.79
CA CYS A 15 -25.97 24.36 14.35
C CYS A 15 -24.59 24.63 13.75
N ASN A 16 -23.85 25.64 14.19
CA ASN A 16 -22.51 25.93 13.70
C ASN A 16 -21.48 24.88 14.17
N THR A 17 -21.61 24.39 15.40
CA THR A 17 -20.73 23.30 15.91
C THR A 17 -20.99 21.97 15.20
N ALA A 18 -22.25 21.62 14.94
CA ALA A 18 -22.62 20.42 14.20
C ALA A 18 -22.13 20.47 12.73
N ALA A 19 -22.26 21.63 12.07
CA ALA A 19 -21.76 21.82 10.70
C ALA A 19 -20.21 21.77 10.65
N ALA A 20 -19.51 22.32 11.63
CA ALA A 20 -18.07 22.25 11.74
C ALA A 20 -17.58 20.83 11.99
N GLN A 21 -18.24 20.08 12.88
CA GLN A 21 -17.93 18.67 13.15
C GLN A 21 -18.16 17.77 11.92
N THR A 22 -19.26 17.98 11.17
CA THR A 22 -19.51 17.22 9.95
C THR A 22 -18.51 17.53 8.84
N ASN A 23 -18.05 18.77 8.70
CA ASN A 23 -17.01 19.14 7.74
C ASN A 23 -15.63 18.56 8.13
N PHE A 24 -15.30 18.55 9.42
CA PHE A 24 -14.09 17.95 9.94
C PHE A 24 -14.07 16.44 9.71
N ALA A 25 -15.15 15.73 10.04
CA ALA A 25 -15.27 14.29 9.82
C ALA A 25 -15.17 13.91 8.33
N LYS A 26 -15.79 14.71 7.44
CA LYS A 26 -15.67 14.50 5.97
C LYS A 26 -14.23 14.68 5.49
N LYS A 27 -13.54 15.73 5.94
CA LYS A 27 -12.14 15.98 5.59
C LYS A 27 -11.23 14.86 6.10
N GLN A 28 -11.43 14.42 7.33
CA GLN A 28 -10.66 13.32 7.93
C GLN A 28 -10.85 12.01 7.15
N LYS A 29 -12.08 11.68 6.73
CA LYS A 29 -12.40 10.52 5.90
C LYS A 29 -11.60 10.52 4.59
N ILE A 30 -11.62 11.64 3.85
CA ILE A 30 -10.92 11.79 2.57
C ILE A 30 -9.41 11.66 2.77
N THR A 31 -8.87 12.30 3.81
CA THR A 31 -7.45 12.22 4.15
C THR A 31 -7.04 10.78 4.50
N THR A 32 -7.87 10.03 5.21
CA THR A 32 -7.62 8.62 5.53
C THR A 32 -7.56 7.76 4.27
N VAL A 33 -8.49 7.94 3.33
CA VAL A 33 -8.48 7.22 2.06
C VAL A 33 -7.22 7.58 1.26
N PHE A 34 -6.89 8.86 1.16
CA PHE A 34 -5.70 9.35 0.47
C PHE A 34 -4.41 8.75 1.05
N ASN A 35 -4.22 8.81 2.36
CA ASN A 35 -3.02 8.29 3.01
C ASN A 35 -2.84 6.78 2.81
N LYS A 36 -3.93 6.00 2.87
CA LYS A 36 -3.89 4.56 2.58
C LYS A 36 -3.47 4.28 1.14
N LEU A 37 -3.95 5.08 0.20
CA LEU A 37 -3.57 4.95 -1.21
C LEU A 37 -2.11 5.33 -1.43
N VAL A 38 -1.63 6.44 -0.85
CA VAL A 38 -0.21 6.84 -0.90
C VAL A 38 0.68 5.71 -0.37
N ALA A 39 0.32 5.12 0.77
CA ALA A 39 1.05 3.97 1.32
C ALA A 39 1.01 2.74 0.38
N ALA A 40 -0.11 2.51 -0.31
CA ALA A 40 -0.24 1.42 -1.27
C ALA A 40 0.64 1.60 -2.51
N TYR A 41 0.78 2.82 -3.01
CA TYR A 41 1.71 3.12 -4.11
C TYR A 41 3.17 2.87 -3.73
N GLY A 42 3.53 3.02 -2.45
CA GLY A 42 4.85 2.64 -1.94
C GLY A 42 6.00 3.34 -2.66
N SER A 43 5.86 4.62 -2.98
CA SER A 43 6.88 5.41 -3.67
C SER A 43 7.69 6.26 -2.68
N SER A 44 8.98 6.42 -2.92
CA SER A 44 9.83 7.37 -2.18
C SER A 44 9.56 8.83 -2.56
N LYS A 45 8.78 9.07 -3.63
CA LYS A 45 8.36 10.40 -4.07
C LYS A 45 7.42 11.02 -3.04
N THR A 46 7.68 12.27 -2.63
CA THR A 46 6.84 12.99 -1.65
C THR A 46 5.38 12.99 -2.12
N ALA A 47 4.44 12.66 -1.23
CA ALA A 47 3.02 12.65 -1.58
C ALA A 47 2.54 14.03 -2.07
N PRO A 48 1.63 14.09 -3.07
CA PRO A 48 1.07 15.36 -3.52
C PRO A 48 0.16 15.97 -2.45
N LYS A 49 -0.07 17.28 -2.51
CA LYS A 49 -1.05 17.92 -1.64
C LYS A 49 -2.46 17.50 -2.02
N LEU A 50 -3.30 17.29 -1.02
CA LEU A 50 -4.73 17.02 -1.19
C LEU A 50 -5.53 18.29 -0.91
N LYS A 51 -6.38 18.71 -1.87
CA LYS A 51 -7.26 19.88 -1.73
C LYS A 51 -8.70 19.49 -2.07
N ILE A 52 -9.64 20.00 -1.30
CA ILE A 52 -11.07 19.90 -1.61
C ILE A 52 -11.52 21.27 -2.09
N THR A 53 -12.03 21.34 -3.33
CA THR A 53 -12.54 22.59 -3.90
C THR A 53 -14.00 22.80 -3.54
N THR A 54 -14.33 24.02 -3.19
CA THR A 54 -15.70 24.42 -2.80
C THR A 54 -16.36 25.33 -3.85
N THR A 55 -15.62 25.70 -4.89
CA THR A 55 -16.10 26.63 -5.92
C THR A 55 -16.92 25.91 -6.98
N GLN A 56 -18.10 26.46 -7.32
CA GLN A 56 -19.04 25.92 -8.31
C GLN A 56 -18.56 25.90 -9.77
N LYS A 57 -17.31 26.31 -10.02
CA LYS A 57 -16.75 26.44 -11.38
C LYS A 57 -16.02 25.20 -11.91
N GLN A 58 -15.79 24.19 -11.07
CA GLN A 58 -15.05 23.00 -11.50
C GLN A 58 -16.04 22.02 -12.16
N ARG A 59 -15.86 21.80 -13.47
CA ARG A 59 -16.66 20.82 -14.26
C ARG A 59 -16.04 19.40 -14.25
N THR A 60 -14.97 19.20 -13.50
CA THR A 60 -14.28 17.91 -13.39
C THR A 60 -14.39 17.38 -11.96
N PRO A 61 -14.65 16.08 -11.77
CA PRO A 61 -14.79 15.48 -10.44
C PRO A 61 -13.51 15.57 -9.60
N ALA A 62 -12.36 15.36 -10.22
CA ALA A 62 -11.02 15.53 -9.64
C ALA A 62 -10.03 15.95 -10.72
N ILE A 63 -8.86 16.43 -10.31
CA ILE A 63 -7.78 16.77 -11.23
C ILE A 63 -6.45 16.82 -10.48
N TYR A 64 -5.41 16.27 -11.11
CA TYR A 64 -4.04 16.42 -10.66
C TYR A 64 -3.37 17.63 -11.34
N TYR A 65 -2.71 18.47 -10.55
CA TYR A 65 -1.87 19.59 -10.99
C TYR A 65 -0.41 19.33 -10.60
N ALA A 66 0.52 19.42 -11.56
CA ALA A 66 1.93 19.24 -11.30
C ALA A 66 2.60 20.49 -10.71
N SER A 67 2.16 21.69 -11.12
CA SER A 67 2.82 22.97 -10.79
C SER A 67 1.83 23.97 -10.18
N PRO A 68 2.26 24.86 -9.27
CA PRO A 68 3.63 25.02 -8.74
C PRO A 68 4.00 23.98 -7.66
N VAL A 69 3.01 23.30 -7.08
CA VAL A 69 3.20 22.21 -6.11
C VAL A 69 2.28 21.08 -6.51
N PRO A 70 2.78 19.82 -6.63
CA PRO A 70 1.95 18.68 -6.94
C PRO A 70 0.71 18.62 -6.03
N THR A 71 -0.47 18.71 -6.62
CA THR A 71 -1.73 18.81 -5.89
C THR A 71 -2.82 18.01 -6.58
N ILE A 72 -3.51 17.17 -5.81
CA ILE A 72 -4.77 16.53 -6.22
C ILE A 72 -5.91 17.36 -5.67
N SER A 73 -6.75 17.87 -6.58
CA SER A 73 -7.93 18.68 -6.25
C SER A 73 -9.20 17.87 -6.49
N ILE A 74 -10.02 17.72 -5.46
CA ILE A 74 -11.28 16.96 -5.50
C ILE A 74 -12.43 17.94 -5.36
N ASP A 75 -13.43 17.84 -6.25
CA ASP A 75 -14.67 18.62 -6.10
C ASP A 75 -15.49 18.11 -4.90
N LYS A 76 -16.03 19.05 -4.12
CA LYS A 76 -16.94 18.74 -3.00
C LYS A 76 -18.15 17.90 -3.44
N ASN A 77 -18.65 18.11 -4.67
CA ASN A 77 -19.82 17.38 -5.18
C ASN A 77 -19.47 15.91 -5.45
N LEU A 78 -18.24 15.60 -5.88
CA LEU A 78 -17.78 14.22 -5.98
C LEU A 78 -17.87 13.51 -4.63
N VAL A 79 -17.47 14.19 -3.54
CA VAL A 79 -17.59 13.62 -2.18
C VAL A 79 -19.04 13.33 -1.83
N VAL A 80 -19.96 14.21 -2.24
CA VAL A 80 -21.41 13.98 -2.05
C VAL A 80 -21.88 12.77 -2.85
N ILE A 81 -21.46 12.63 -4.11
CA ILE A 81 -21.76 11.45 -4.96
C ILE A 81 -21.24 10.18 -4.29
N CYS A 82 -19.96 10.15 -3.89
CA CYS A 82 -19.37 8.99 -3.22
C CYS A 82 -20.11 8.63 -1.91
N ASN A 83 -20.59 9.60 -1.15
CA ASN A 83 -21.33 9.35 0.09
C ASN A 83 -22.71 8.69 -0.15
N ARG A 84 -23.31 8.79 -1.34
CA ARG A 84 -24.55 8.06 -1.69
C ARG A 84 -24.39 6.55 -1.70
N PHE A 85 -23.14 6.05 -1.78
CA PHE A 85 -22.80 4.63 -1.70
C PHE A 85 -22.80 4.08 -0.25
N GLY A 86 -23.16 4.89 0.76
CA GLY A 86 -23.29 4.46 2.15
C GLY A 86 -22.01 3.81 2.68
N LYS A 87 -22.07 2.53 3.07
CA LYS A 87 -20.90 1.77 3.57
C LYS A 87 -19.76 1.66 2.54
N ASP A 88 -20.07 1.71 1.27
CA ASP A 88 -19.11 1.58 0.17
C ASP A 88 -18.56 2.95 -0.31
N SER A 89 -18.88 4.02 0.40
CA SER A 89 -18.44 5.37 0.03
C SER A 89 -16.91 5.55 0.00
N ASN A 90 -16.16 4.80 0.81
CA ASN A 90 -14.71 4.79 0.77
C ASN A 90 -14.18 4.04 -0.46
N ASN A 91 -14.88 2.97 -0.90
CA ASN A 91 -14.57 2.26 -2.12
C ASN A 91 -14.75 3.18 -3.34
N ALA A 92 -15.86 3.93 -3.39
CA ALA A 92 -16.12 4.91 -4.45
C ALA A 92 -15.07 6.03 -4.47
N LEU A 93 -14.74 6.59 -3.30
CA LEU A 93 -13.76 7.67 -3.19
C LEU A 93 -12.34 7.20 -3.56
N SER A 94 -11.99 5.96 -3.22
CA SER A 94 -10.67 5.39 -3.53
C SER A 94 -10.40 5.28 -5.02
N ILE A 95 -11.41 5.02 -5.85
CA ILE A 95 -11.30 4.93 -7.31
C ILE A 95 -10.72 6.22 -7.88
N ILE A 96 -11.34 7.34 -7.53
CA ILE A 96 -10.98 8.64 -8.09
C ILE A 96 -9.64 9.13 -7.56
N ILE A 97 -9.41 9.01 -6.25
CA ILE A 97 -8.13 9.43 -5.65
C ILE A 97 -6.98 8.58 -6.19
N ALA A 98 -7.18 7.27 -6.34
CA ALA A 98 -6.14 6.39 -6.87
C ALA A 98 -5.83 6.66 -8.35
N HIS A 99 -6.83 7.02 -9.16
CA HIS A 99 -6.64 7.47 -10.54
C HIS A 99 -5.74 8.73 -10.60
N GLU A 100 -6.03 9.76 -9.81
CA GLU A 100 -5.22 10.98 -9.76
C GLU A 100 -3.81 10.72 -9.21
N LEU A 101 -3.67 9.81 -8.23
CA LEU A 101 -2.37 9.38 -7.74
C LEU A 101 -1.58 8.61 -8.80
N ALA A 102 -2.25 7.85 -9.69
CA ALA A 102 -1.58 7.19 -10.81
C ALA A 102 -0.95 8.21 -11.77
N HIS A 103 -1.65 9.30 -12.09
CA HIS A 103 -1.07 10.40 -12.87
C HIS A 103 0.16 10.99 -12.19
N TYR A 104 0.12 11.18 -10.87
CA TYR A 104 1.25 11.73 -10.12
C TYR A 104 2.45 10.79 -10.09
N TYR A 105 2.25 9.53 -9.69
CA TYR A 105 3.37 8.60 -9.48
C TYR A 105 3.99 8.07 -10.77
N ASN A 106 3.24 8.10 -11.89
CA ASN A 106 3.73 7.69 -13.21
C ASN A 106 4.22 8.88 -14.07
N ASP A 107 4.31 10.09 -13.51
CA ASP A 107 4.78 11.31 -14.21
C ASP A 107 4.02 11.65 -15.51
N HIS A 108 2.71 11.35 -15.55
CA HIS A 108 1.84 11.57 -16.73
C HIS A 108 1.76 13.02 -17.18
N THR A 109 2.11 13.98 -16.31
CA THR A 109 2.09 15.41 -16.62
C THR A 109 3.12 15.84 -17.64
N PHE A 110 4.28 15.19 -17.70
CA PHE A 110 5.29 15.49 -18.71
C PHE A 110 4.72 15.31 -20.12
N CYS A 111 3.96 14.24 -20.34
CA CYS A 111 3.32 13.95 -21.62
C CYS A 111 2.17 14.91 -21.93
N THR A 112 1.35 15.28 -20.94
CA THR A 112 0.24 16.22 -21.12
C THR A 112 0.73 17.65 -21.36
N ASP A 113 1.75 18.11 -20.68
CA ASP A 113 2.34 19.45 -20.89
C ASP A 113 3.02 19.57 -22.27
N PHE A 114 3.70 18.52 -22.72
CA PHE A 114 4.26 18.43 -24.07
C PHE A 114 3.14 18.46 -25.13
N ALA A 115 2.08 17.66 -24.97
CA ALA A 115 0.93 17.65 -25.86
C ALA A 115 0.21 19.00 -25.90
N PHE A 116 0.11 19.71 -24.76
CA PHE A 116 -0.49 21.03 -24.67
C PHE A 116 0.37 22.12 -25.32
N ALA A 117 1.70 22.06 -25.16
CA ALA A 117 2.64 22.97 -25.80
C ALA A 117 2.61 22.86 -27.35
N VAL A 118 2.50 21.63 -27.86
CA VAL A 118 2.37 21.35 -29.31
C VAL A 118 1.05 21.87 -29.87
N ARG A 119 -0.06 21.84 -29.13
CA ARG A 119 -1.35 22.41 -29.56
C ARG A 119 -1.34 23.92 -29.71
N LYS A 120 -0.53 24.64 -28.93
CA LYS A 120 -0.43 26.11 -28.99
C LYS A 120 0.33 26.63 -30.20
N LYS A 121 1.19 25.84 -30.84
CA LYS A 121 1.97 26.24 -32.03
C LYS A 121 1.23 25.87 -33.32
N GLY A 122 0.16 26.60 -33.67
CA GLY A 122 -0.69 26.35 -34.81
C GLY A 122 0.03 26.35 -36.18
N ASN A 123 0.59 25.21 -36.59
CA ASN A 123 1.16 24.97 -37.90
C ASN A 123 0.72 23.60 -38.45
N LYS A 124 0.79 23.39 -39.78
CA LYS A 124 0.40 22.15 -40.51
C LYS A 124 0.99 20.84 -39.96
N PHE A 125 2.03 20.90 -39.13
CA PHE A 125 2.55 19.81 -38.31
C PHE A 125 1.57 19.37 -37.21
N SER A 126 0.58 20.24 -36.95
CA SER A 126 -0.30 20.09 -35.78
C SER A 126 -1.25 18.91 -35.87
N ASP A 127 -1.68 18.42 -37.02
CA ASP A 127 -2.76 17.41 -37.08
C ASP A 127 -2.24 15.99 -36.85
N LYS A 128 -1.03 15.67 -37.35
CA LYS A 128 -0.36 14.41 -36.98
C LYS A 128 0.05 14.39 -35.52
N LEU A 129 0.54 15.52 -34.99
CA LEU A 129 0.90 15.67 -33.58
C LEU A 129 -0.34 15.75 -32.69
N LYS A 130 -1.45 16.30 -33.15
CA LYS A 130 -2.76 16.24 -32.44
C LYS A 130 -3.29 14.82 -32.36
N ALA A 131 -3.22 14.06 -33.46
CA ALA A 131 -3.61 12.64 -33.47
C ALA A 131 -2.72 11.80 -32.53
N PHE A 132 -1.39 12.02 -32.59
CA PHE A 132 -0.44 11.36 -31.67
C PHE A 132 -0.71 11.74 -30.21
N SER A 133 -0.91 13.03 -29.91
CA SER A 133 -1.23 13.50 -28.57
C SER A 133 -2.56 13.00 -28.02
N LYS A 134 -3.53 12.72 -28.92
CA LYS A 134 -4.81 12.12 -28.54
C LYS A 134 -4.64 10.64 -28.14
N THR A 135 -3.89 9.87 -28.94
CA THR A 135 -3.60 8.46 -28.67
C THR A 135 -2.77 8.30 -27.39
N GLU A 136 -1.76 9.16 -27.21
CA GLU A 136 -0.94 9.16 -25.99
C GLU A 136 -1.78 9.49 -24.75
N LYS A 137 -2.63 10.51 -24.82
CA LYS A 137 -3.52 10.87 -23.72
C LYS A 137 -4.46 9.72 -23.37
N LEU A 138 -5.07 9.06 -24.36
CA LEU A 138 -5.93 7.89 -24.16
C LEU A 138 -5.17 6.76 -23.46
N ALA A 139 -3.91 6.52 -23.85
CA ALA A 139 -3.07 5.51 -23.21
C ALA A 139 -2.77 5.86 -21.72
N LEU A 140 -2.44 7.11 -21.43
CA LEU A 140 -2.18 7.57 -20.06
C LEU A 140 -3.42 7.53 -19.15
N GLU A 141 -4.58 7.89 -19.67
CA GLU A 141 -5.84 7.80 -18.94
C GLU A 141 -6.23 6.33 -18.68
N SER A 142 -6.04 5.46 -19.69
CA SER A 142 -6.28 4.02 -19.54
C SER A 142 -5.31 3.39 -18.51
N GLU A 143 -4.06 3.82 -18.51
CA GLU A 143 -3.07 3.41 -17.52
C GLU A 143 -3.45 3.89 -16.11
N ALA A 144 -3.92 5.14 -15.98
CA ALA A 144 -4.37 5.68 -14.71
C ALA A 144 -5.60 4.95 -14.17
N ASP A 145 -6.57 4.61 -15.04
CA ASP A 145 -7.71 3.78 -14.66
C ASP A 145 -7.27 2.39 -14.18
N HIS A 146 -6.41 1.71 -14.93
CA HIS A 146 -5.94 0.36 -14.60
C HIS A 146 -5.13 0.34 -13.30
N LYS A 147 -4.10 1.19 -13.19
CA LYS A 147 -3.25 1.28 -12.00
C LYS A 147 -4.02 1.83 -10.80
N GLY A 148 -4.88 2.83 -10.99
CA GLY A 148 -5.72 3.36 -9.92
C GLY A 148 -6.59 2.28 -9.28
N LEU A 149 -7.29 1.48 -10.07
CA LEU A 149 -8.10 0.36 -9.57
C LEU A 149 -7.24 -0.69 -8.85
N PHE A 150 -6.08 -1.01 -9.41
CA PHE A 150 -5.14 -1.94 -8.79
C PHE A 150 -4.69 -1.45 -7.42
N TYR A 151 -4.20 -0.20 -7.30
CA TYR A 151 -3.75 0.35 -6.04
C TYR A 151 -4.88 0.63 -5.04
N ALA A 152 -6.11 0.88 -5.50
CA ALA A 152 -7.27 0.93 -4.63
C ALA A 152 -7.52 -0.42 -3.95
N CYS A 153 -7.40 -1.54 -4.67
CA CYS A 153 -7.46 -2.88 -4.08
C CYS A 153 -6.31 -3.12 -3.10
N MET A 154 -5.09 -2.69 -3.46
CA MET A 154 -3.91 -2.82 -2.60
C MET A 154 -4.05 -2.03 -1.30
N ALA A 155 -4.74 -0.90 -1.32
CA ALA A 155 -5.10 -0.13 -0.13
C ALA A 155 -6.22 -0.76 0.72
N GLY A 156 -6.75 -1.92 0.30
CA GLY A 156 -7.79 -2.67 1.00
C GLY A 156 -9.22 -2.22 0.66
N TYR A 157 -9.42 -1.48 -0.44
CA TYR A 157 -10.74 -1.11 -0.93
C TYR A 157 -11.29 -2.15 -1.91
N LYS A 158 -12.59 -2.12 -2.15
CA LYS A 158 -13.30 -2.98 -3.11
C LYS A 158 -13.90 -2.13 -4.26
N PRO A 159 -13.05 -1.55 -5.14
CA PRO A 159 -13.51 -0.60 -6.14
C PRO A 159 -14.47 -1.22 -7.15
N PHE A 160 -14.33 -2.50 -7.49
CA PHE A 160 -15.13 -3.17 -8.52
C PHE A 160 -16.60 -3.29 -8.16
N ASP A 161 -16.94 -3.37 -6.88
CA ASP A 161 -18.31 -3.47 -6.38
C ASP A 161 -19.15 -2.22 -6.71
N VAL A 162 -18.50 -1.08 -6.88
CA VAL A 162 -19.17 0.21 -7.09
C VAL A 162 -18.78 0.95 -8.36
N TYR A 163 -17.74 0.47 -9.08
CA TYR A 163 -17.12 1.20 -10.19
C TYR A 163 -18.12 1.61 -11.29
N SER A 164 -18.88 0.64 -11.81
CA SER A 164 -19.82 0.90 -12.91
C SER A 164 -20.88 1.93 -12.55
N LYS A 165 -21.47 1.79 -11.33
CA LYS A 165 -22.48 2.73 -10.84
C LYS A 165 -21.91 4.11 -10.54
N LEU A 166 -20.69 4.17 -10.00
CA LEU A 166 -20.02 5.44 -9.74
C LEU A 166 -19.75 6.21 -11.04
N LEU A 167 -19.28 5.53 -12.09
CA LEU A 167 -19.11 6.16 -13.40
C LEU A 167 -20.45 6.72 -13.93
N ASP A 168 -21.53 5.95 -13.84
CA ASP A 168 -22.84 6.41 -14.31
C ASP A 168 -23.29 7.68 -13.55
N GLU A 169 -23.12 7.73 -12.23
CA GLU A 169 -23.46 8.92 -11.43
C GLU A 169 -22.54 10.12 -11.72
N ILE A 170 -21.25 9.91 -11.94
CA ILE A 170 -20.31 10.98 -12.28
C ILE A 170 -20.64 11.56 -13.66
N TYR A 171 -20.80 10.71 -14.68
CA TYR A 171 -21.13 11.17 -16.04
C TYR A 171 -22.45 11.95 -16.08
N ALA A 172 -23.46 11.47 -15.36
CA ALA A 172 -24.75 12.16 -15.26
C ALA A 172 -24.65 13.51 -14.52
N PHE A 173 -23.92 13.57 -13.40
CA PHE A 173 -23.85 14.77 -12.58
C PHE A 173 -23.02 15.89 -13.23
N TYR A 174 -21.88 15.54 -13.84
CA TYR A 174 -20.98 16.52 -14.46
C TYR A 174 -21.30 16.77 -15.96
N ASP A 175 -22.36 16.16 -16.48
CA ASP A 175 -22.75 16.24 -17.90
C ASP A 175 -21.55 15.92 -18.81
N LEU A 176 -20.88 14.81 -18.52
CA LEU A 176 -19.70 14.40 -19.28
C LEU A 176 -20.15 13.72 -20.58
N ALA A 177 -19.65 14.22 -21.70
CA ALA A 177 -19.88 13.59 -22.99
C ALA A 177 -19.15 12.25 -23.09
N ASP A 178 -19.85 11.19 -23.52
CA ASP A 178 -19.25 9.88 -23.80
C ASP A 178 -18.64 9.87 -25.21
N ILE A 179 -17.69 10.78 -25.44
CA ILE A 179 -17.06 11.01 -26.74
C ILE A 179 -15.55 10.81 -26.59
N ASP A 180 -14.95 10.13 -27.59
CA ASP A 180 -13.52 10.00 -27.72
C ASP A 180 -12.83 11.36 -27.97
N ASN A 181 -12.45 12.02 -26.88
CA ASN A 181 -11.66 13.27 -26.86
C ASN A 181 -10.21 13.05 -26.36
N GLY A 182 -9.67 11.82 -26.54
CA GLY A 182 -8.42 11.39 -25.93
C GLY A 182 -8.60 10.96 -24.48
N TYR A 183 -9.83 10.66 -24.08
CA TYR A 183 -10.20 9.94 -22.86
C TYR A 183 -10.92 8.65 -23.22
N PRO A 184 -10.74 7.58 -22.43
CA PRO A 184 -11.56 6.38 -22.63
C PRO A 184 -13.05 6.72 -22.47
N THR A 185 -13.86 6.16 -23.34
CA THR A 185 -15.32 6.20 -23.21
C THR A 185 -15.75 5.49 -21.91
N LYS A 186 -16.96 5.75 -21.44
CA LYS A 186 -17.51 5.06 -20.27
C LYS A 186 -17.51 3.53 -20.45
N SER A 187 -17.79 3.05 -21.64
CA SER A 187 -17.76 1.62 -21.99
C SER A 187 -16.34 1.06 -21.90
N GLU A 188 -15.35 1.74 -22.46
CA GLU A 188 -13.95 1.35 -22.39
C GLU A 188 -13.45 1.33 -20.94
N ARG A 189 -13.80 2.32 -20.12
CA ARG A 189 -13.46 2.33 -18.67
C ARG A 189 -14.04 1.11 -17.94
N LYS A 190 -15.25 0.67 -18.30
CA LYS A 190 -15.84 -0.56 -17.74
C LYS A 190 -15.07 -1.82 -18.16
N ILE A 191 -14.60 -1.90 -19.41
CA ILE A 191 -13.74 -2.99 -19.89
C ILE A 191 -12.40 -3.00 -19.17
N ILE A 192 -11.75 -1.84 -19.06
CA ILE A 192 -10.49 -1.67 -18.29
C ILE A 192 -10.65 -2.17 -16.83
N SER A 193 -11.79 -1.85 -16.21
CA SER A 193 -12.11 -2.33 -14.86
C SER A 193 -12.17 -3.85 -14.76
N LEU A 194 -12.81 -4.52 -15.73
CA LEU A 194 -12.88 -5.99 -15.75
C LEU A 194 -11.49 -6.63 -15.95
N GLN A 195 -10.68 -6.08 -16.85
CA GLN A 195 -9.29 -6.54 -17.06
C GLN A 195 -8.44 -6.36 -15.82
N ALA A 196 -8.56 -5.21 -15.14
CA ALA A 196 -7.86 -4.96 -13.88
C ALA A 196 -8.28 -5.96 -12.80
N GLN A 197 -9.59 -6.26 -12.68
CA GLN A 197 -10.09 -7.25 -11.74
C GLN A 197 -9.54 -8.65 -11.99
N GLN A 198 -9.53 -9.09 -13.25
CA GLN A 198 -8.97 -10.39 -13.62
C GLN A 198 -7.48 -10.45 -13.22
N LYS A 199 -6.70 -9.45 -13.57
CA LYS A 199 -5.26 -9.40 -13.26
C LYS A 199 -4.98 -9.42 -11.76
N ILE A 200 -5.76 -8.70 -10.97
CA ILE A 200 -5.64 -8.69 -9.51
C ILE A 200 -5.93 -10.08 -8.95
N ASN A 201 -6.94 -10.77 -9.44
CA ASN A 201 -7.27 -12.13 -8.99
C ASN A 201 -6.15 -13.13 -9.32
N GLU A 202 -5.53 -13.02 -10.50
CA GLU A 202 -4.37 -13.84 -10.89
C GLU A 202 -3.18 -13.61 -9.94
N LEU A 203 -2.82 -12.33 -9.69
CA LEU A 203 -1.71 -11.99 -8.79
C LEU A 203 -1.99 -12.45 -7.35
N TYR A 204 -3.23 -12.35 -6.90
CA TYR A 204 -3.62 -12.82 -5.59
C TYR A 204 -3.49 -14.34 -5.45
N THR A 205 -3.86 -15.10 -6.48
CA THR A 205 -3.68 -16.56 -6.49
C THR A 205 -2.20 -16.91 -6.32
N VAL A 206 -1.31 -16.27 -7.09
CA VAL A 206 0.16 -16.48 -6.98
C VAL A 206 0.69 -16.11 -5.59
N PHE A 207 0.14 -15.06 -4.96
CA PHE A 207 0.48 -14.69 -3.58
C PHE A 207 0.11 -15.80 -2.59
N LEU A 208 -1.11 -16.31 -2.66
CA LEU A 208 -1.56 -17.40 -1.77
C LEU A 208 -0.75 -18.67 -1.95
N GLU A 209 -0.43 -19.04 -3.19
CA GLU A 209 0.46 -20.16 -3.49
C GLU A 209 1.85 -19.95 -2.88
N GLY A 210 2.42 -18.74 -2.99
CA GLY A 210 3.69 -18.38 -2.37
C GLY A 210 3.66 -18.55 -0.86
N VAL A 211 2.61 -18.09 -0.18
CA VAL A 211 2.39 -18.30 1.25
C VAL A 211 2.27 -19.79 1.58
N SER A 212 1.52 -20.54 0.78
CA SER A 212 1.39 -21.99 0.93
C SER A 212 2.74 -22.69 0.78
N PHE A 213 3.57 -22.30 -0.18
CA PHE A 213 4.92 -22.86 -0.36
C PHE A 213 5.83 -22.54 0.84
N ILE A 214 5.78 -21.33 1.43
CA ILE A 214 6.53 -21.05 2.67
C ILE A 214 6.08 -22.04 3.75
N ASN A 215 4.78 -22.16 3.94
CA ASN A 215 4.17 -22.97 4.98
C ASN A 215 4.46 -24.48 4.81
N ASN A 216 4.62 -24.93 3.57
CA ASN A 216 5.02 -26.30 3.23
C ASN A 216 6.54 -26.49 3.13
N GLY A 217 7.35 -25.48 3.45
CA GLY A 217 8.82 -25.51 3.41
C GLY A 217 9.43 -25.60 2.00
N ASN A 218 8.61 -25.37 0.97
CA ASN A 218 9.06 -25.31 -0.41
C ASN A 218 9.54 -23.89 -0.75
N TYR A 219 10.66 -23.50 -0.11
CA TYR A 219 11.13 -22.12 -0.17
C TYR A 219 11.58 -21.67 -1.56
N ASP A 220 12.05 -22.59 -2.40
CA ASP A 220 12.44 -22.26 -3.78
C ASP A 220 11.24 -21.81 -4.61
N LYS A 221 10.12 -22.53 -4.53
CA LYS A 221 8.89 -22.14 -5.21
C LYS A 221 8.32 -20.85 -4.63
N ALA A 222 8.37 -20.67 -3.30
CA ALA A 222 7.95 -19.44 -2.66
C ALA A 222 8.77 -18.24 -3.14
N ILE A 223 10.09 -18.36 -3.20
CA ILE A 223 11.00 -17.33 -3.72
C ILE A 223 10.61 -16.97 -5.17
N SER A 224 10.45 -17.97 -6.04
CA SER A 224 10.06 -17.76 -7.43
C SER A 224 8.72 -17.03 -7.57
N ASN A 225 7.71 -17.40 -6.77
CA ASN A 225 6.40 -16.74 -6.78
C ASN A 225 6.51 -15.27 -6.36
N PHE A 226 7.21 -14.97 -5.25
CA PHE A 226 7.32 -13.60 -4.77
C PHE A 226 8.26 -12.73 -5.62
N GLU A 227 9.30 -13.28 -6.23
CA GLU A 227 10.10 -12.59 -7.24
C GLU A 227 9.25 -12.25 -8.47
N GLY A 228 8.46 -13.19 -8.96
CA GLY A 228 7.52 -12.99 -10.07
C GLY A 228 6.48 -11.91 -9.74
N LEU A 229 5.88 -11.96 -8.55
CA LEU A 229 4.92 -10.94 -8.09
C LEU A 229 5.53 -9.54 -8.02
N ASN A 230 6.78 -9.40 -7.54
CA ASN A 230 7.45 -8.13 -7.44
C ASN A 230 7.74 -7.45 -8.78
N ASN A 231 7.74 -8.20 -9.90
CA ASN A 231 7.85 -7.62 -11.24
C ASN A 231 6.57 -6.91 -11.69
N TYR A 232 5.41 -7.32 -11.15
CA TYR A 232 4.10 -6.72 -11.47
C TYR A 232 3.59 -5.81 -10.37
N PHE A 233 3.81 -6.21 -9.12
CA PHE A 233 3.33 -5.53 -7.95
C PHE A 233 4.34 -5.57 -6.81
N PRO A 234 5.32 -4.65 -6.79
CA PRO A 234 6.26 -4.50 -5.68
C PRO A 234 5.51 -3.98 -4.45
N SER A 235 5.21 -4.87 -3.49
CA SER A 235 4.54 -4.52 -2.24
C SER A 235 5.37 -4.90 -1.01
N ARG A 236 5.10 -4.23 0.11
CA ARG A 236 5.76 -4.54 1.38
C ARG A 236 5.53 -6.00 1.79
N GLU A 237 4.34 -6.54 1.53
CA GLU A 237 3.97 -7.92 1.84
C GLU A 237 4.77 -8.91 0.99
N ASN A 238 4.89 -8.64 -0.32
CA ASN A 238 5.65 -9.50 -1.23
C ASN A 238 7.13 -9.50 -0.89
N TYR A 239 7.73 -8.33 -0.62
CA TYR A 239 9.13 -8.25 -0.20
C TYR A 239 9.36 -8.89 1.17
N ASN A 240 8.45 -8.69 2.14
CA ASN A 240 8.52 -9.37 3.42
C ASN A 240 8.52 -10.91 3.25
N ASN A 241 7.59 -11.43 2.47
CA ASN A 241 7.47 -12.88 2.28
C ASN A 241 8.64 -13.46 1.45
N LEU A 242 9.16 -12.70 0.50
CA LEU A 242 10.39 -13.05 -0.22
C LEU A 242 11.58 -13.15 0.75
N GLY A 243 11.76 -12.15 1.60
CA GLY A 243 12.78 -12.13 2.64
C GLY A 243 12.62 -13.30 3.63
N VAL A 244 11.40 -13.57 4.09
CA VAL A 244 11.10 -14.74 4.96
C VAL A 244 11.42 -16.04 4.27
N SER A 245 11.06 -16.21 3.00
CA SER A 245 11.35 -17.42 2.22
C SER A 245 12.86 -17.69 2.14
N ARG A 246 13.65 -16.64 1.87
CA ARG A 246 15.13 -16.71 1.82
C ARG A 246 15.74 -16.99 3.20
N ALA A 247 15.26 -16.29 4.25
CA ALA A 247 15.75 -16.49 5.60
C ALA A 247 15.44 -17.91 6.11
N LEU A 248 14.22 -18.41 5.90
CA LEU A 248 13.85 -19.76 6.27
C LEU A 248 14.61 -20.83 5.47
N LYS A 249 14.88 -20.57 4.18
CA LYS A 249 15.77 -21.43 3.38
C LYS A 249 17.18 -21.41 3.97
N ALA A 250 17.73 -20.26 4.34
CA ALA A 250 19.05 -20.13 4.96
C ALA A 250 19.15 -20.86 6.29
N LEU A 251 18.09 -20.83 7.12
CA LEU A 251 18.05 -21.56 8.40
C LEU A 251 18.24 -23.07 8.26
N LYS A 252 17.97 -23.67 7.10
CA LYS A 252 18.23 -25.09 6.86
C LYS A 252 19.71 -25.44 6.91
N TYR A 253 20.59 -24.48 6.62
CA TYR A 253 22.02 -24.68 6.50
C TYR A 253 22.79 -24.39 7.78
N LYS A 254 22.13 -23.90 8.85
CA LYS A 254 22.79 -23.61 10.13
C LYS A 254 22.58 -24.74 11.13
N PRO A 255 23.67 -25.32 11.66
CA PRO A 255 23.53 -26.25 12.76
C PRO A 255 22.98 -25.54 14.01
N LEU A 256 22.09 -26.23 14.73
CA LEU A 256 21.54 -25.72 15.99
C LEU A 256 22.66 -25.50 17.02
N SER A 257 22.67 -24.34 17.66
CA SER A 257 23.54 -24.10 18.81
C SER A 257 23.15 -25.03 19.97
N ARG A 258 24.09 -25.33 20.88
CA ARG A 258 23.79 -26.15 22.07
C ARG A 258 22.64 -25.58 22.89
N ALA A 259 22.51 -24.27 22.97
CA ALA A 259 21.41 -23.58 23.66
C ALA A 259 20.07 -23.80 22.94
N ALA A 260 20.06 -23.67 21.60
CA ALA A 260 18.87 -23.92 20.78
C ALA A 260 18.44 -25.39 20.81
N TYR A 261 19.40 -26.33 20.86
CA TYR A 261 19.12 -27.74 21.01
C TYR A 261 18.45 -28.03 22.36
N LYS A 262 18.97 -27.44 23.48
CA LYS A 262 18.41 -27.64 24.82
C LYS A 262 17.06 -26.96 25.04
N ASN A 263 16.83 -25.81 24.40
CA ASN A 263 15.60 -25.02 24.58
C ASN A 263 15.06 -24.53 23.22
N PRO A 264 14.58 -25.43 22.36
CA PRO A 264 14.16 -25.06 21.00
C PRO A 264 13.03 -24.04 20.98
N ALA A 265 12.13 -24.09 21.98
CA ALA A 265 11.03 -23.13 22.11
C ALA A 265 11.53 -21.68 22.30
N ARG A 266 12.61 -21.46 23.06
CA ARG A 266 13.18 -20.12 23.30
C ARG A 266 13.95 -19.59 22.09
N PHE A 267 14.73 -20.44 21.43
CA PHE A 267 15.66 -20.03 20.36
C PHE A 267 15.08 -20.17 18.94
N LYS A 268 13.79 -20.43 18.81
CA LYS A 268 13.11 -20.37 17.51
C LYS A 268 12.94 -18.92 17.06
N TYR A 269 13.60 -18.53 15.97
CA TYR A 269 13.44 -17.20 15.38
C TYR A 269 11.98 -16.93 15.00
N PRO A 270 11.42 -15.78 15.39
CA PRO A 270 10.02 -15.46 15.19
C PRO A 270 9.75 -14.85 13.80
N PHE A 271 10.23 -15.47 12.71
CA PHE A 271 9.91 -15.00 11.38
C PHE A 271 8.40 -15.01 11.15
N THR A 272 7.88 -13.87 10.70
CA THR A 272 6.45 -13.66 10.42
C THR A 272 6.21 -13.53 8.94
N VAL A 273 5.39 -14.44 8.40
CA VAL A 273 4.85 -14.39 7.04
C VAL A 273 3.63 -13.48 7.06
N ASP A 274 3.49 -12.62 6.06
CA ASP A 274 2.24 -11.95 5.81
C ASP A 274 1.33 -12.90 5.00
N ASP A 275 0.36 -13.50 5.66
CA ASP A 275 -0.66 -14.36 5.04
C ASP A 275 -1.85 -13.56 4.48
N LYS A 276 -1.82 -12.24 4.70
CA LYS A 276 -2.86 -11.32 4.28
C LYS A 276 -2.31 -10.41 3.19
N SER A 277 -2.61 -10.75 1.95
CA SER A 277 -2.64 -9.71 0.94
C SER A 277 -3.81 -8.78 1.30
N ARG A 278 -3.60 -7.46 1.17
CA ARG A 278 -4.71 -6.49 1.26
C ARG A 278 -5.85 -6.80 0.28
N LEU A 279 -5.68 -7.76 -0.61
CA LEU A 279 -6.66 -8.24 -1.58
C LEU A 279 -7.65 -9.27 -1.02
N ASN A 280 -7.27 -10.15 -0.07
CA ASN A 280 -8.16 -11.06 0.72
C ASN A 280 -7.39 -12.05 1.62
N GLN A 281 -8.09 -12.86 2.46
CA GLN A 281 -7.46 -13.69 3.51
C GLN A 281 -7.65 -15.19 3.33
N THR A 282 -6.61 -16.01 3.59
CA THR A 282 -6.61 -17.32 4.30
C THR A 282 -5.24 -18.04 4.23
N SER A 283 -4.96 -18.96 5.19
CA SER A 283 -3.63 -19.50 5.57
C SER A 283 -3.41 -21.00 5.32
N PHE A 284 -2.13 -21.54 5.31
CA PHE A 284 -1.65 -22.80 5.92
C PHE A 284 -0.17 -23.24 5.64
N GLN A 285 0.37 -24.31 6.32
CA GLN A 285 1.75 -24.68 6.75
C GLN A 285 2.44 -25.84 5.95
N ARG A 286 3.61 -26.29 6.12
CA ARG A 286 5.09 -26.28 6.28
C ARG A 286 5.82 -27.58 5.83
N SER A 287 7.12 -27.60 5.41
CA SER A 287 8.26 -28.49 5.78
C SER A 287 9.53 -28.39 4.87
N LEU A 288 10.69 -29.07 5.20
CA LEU A 288 12.10 -28.67 5.04
C LEU A 288 12.99 -29.52 4.10
N ASP A 289 14.18 -29.03 3.62
CA ASP A 289 15.50 -29.68 3.56
C ASP A 289 16.70 -28.82 3.01
N ASP A 290 18.00 -29.30 2.99
CA ASP A 290 19.26 -28.66 3.34
C ASP A 290 20.39 -28.60 2.25
N ASP A 291 21.35 -27.59 2.30
CA ASP A 291 22.81 -27.60 2.05
C ASP A 291 23.50 -26.21 1.95
N GLY A 292 24.55 -25.96 2.74
CA GLY A 292 25.69 -25.05 2.50
C GLY A 292 25.77 -23.67 3.16
N LEU A 293 26.76 -23.44 4.01
CA LEU A 293 27.07 -22.21 4.74
C LEU A 293 27.22 -20.96 3.83
N LYS A 294 27.82 -21.11 2.65
CA LYS A 294 28.00 -20.01 1.70
C LYS A 294 26.68 -19.58 1.03
N ILE A 295 25.84 -20.56 0.76
CA ILE A 295 24.47 -20.34 0.27
C ILE A 295 23.62 -19.65 1.36
N MET A 296 23.82 -20.04 2.62
CA MET A 296 23.16 -19.42 3.76
C MET A 296 23.45 -17.92 3.85
N GLU A 297 24.71 -17.53 3.77
CA GLU A 297 25.10 -16.11 3.88
C GLU A 297 24.56 -15.27 2.72
N ASP A 298 24.58 -15.77 1.47
CA ASP A 298 23.98 -15.08 0.33
C ASP A 298 22.46 -14.93 0.49
N LEU A 299 21.78 -15.99 0.91
CA LEU A 299 20.34 -15.95 1.17
C LEU A 299 19.98 -14.94 2.27
N LEU A 300 20.75 -14.86 3.33
CA LEU A 300 20.51 -13.89 4.42
C LEU A 300 20.78 -12.46 3.97
N LYS A 301 21.83 -12.20 3.19
CA LYS A 301 22.11 -10.87 2.62
C LYS A 301 21.00 -10.42 1.65
N ARG A 302 20.45 -11.34 0.87
CA ARG A 302 19.29 -11.04 0.01
C ARG A 302 18.03 -10.82 0.85
N ALA A 303 17.78 -11.64 1.87
CA ALA A 303 16.66 -11.46 2.78
C ALA A 303 16.73 -10.09 3.50
N GLN A 304 17.92 -9.65 3.92
CA GLN A 304 18.14 -8.32 4.47
C GLN A 304 17.65 -7.24 3.51
N LYS A 305 18.09 -7.28 2.25
CA LYS A 305 17.68 -6.30 1.21
C LYS A 305 16.18 -6.31 0.97
N ASP A 306 15.54 -7.48 1.00
CA ASP A 306 14.10 -7.61 0.83
C ASP A 306 13.34 -6.94 1.98
N PHE A 307 13.75 -7.17 3.23
CA PHE A 307 13.13 -6.52 4.39
C PHE A 307 13.38 -5.01 4.42
N GLU A 308 14.59 -4.55 4.07
CA GLU A 308 14.90 -3.13 3.92
C GLU A 308 14.03 -2.49 2.83
N LYS A 309 13.78 -3.22 1.72
CA LYS A 309 12.88 -2.76 0.66
C LYS A 309 11.43 -2.70 1.16
N ALA A 310 10.95 -3.71 1.89
CA ALA A 310 9.61 -3.69 2.46
C ALA A 310 9.41 -2.50 3.42
N ILE A 311 10.40 -2.20 4.26
CA ILE A 311 10.42 -1.03 5.16
C ILE A 311 10.42 0.28 4.35
N SER A 312 11.17 0.36 3.26
CA SER A 312 11.20 1.56 2.40
C SER A 312 9.85 1.84 1.73
N LEU A 313 9.05 0.80 1.48
CA LEU A 313 7.70 0.92 0.93
C LEU A 313 6.67 1.32 2.01
N ASP A 314 6.89 0.90 3.25
CA ASP A 314 6.05 1.28 4.38
C ASP A 314 6.86 1.26 5.68
N ALA A 315 7.29 2.44 6.13
CA ALA A 315 8.08 2.60 7.34
C ALA A 315 7.32 2.23 8.64
N SER A 316 6.01 2.04 8.60
CA SER A 316 5.19 1.58 9.73
C SER A 316 5.01 0.06 9.78
N TYR A 317 5.61 -0.69 8.85
CA TYR A 317 5.41 -2.12 8.71
C TYR A 317 6.28 -2.94 9.66
N ALA A 318 5.86 -3.05 10.90
CA ALA A 318 6.60 -3.66 12.02
C ALA A 318 7.11 -5.08 11.75
N GLN A 319 6.38 -5.90 11.00
CA GLN A 319 6.78 -7.27 10.66
C GLN A 319 8.15 -7.33 9.99
N SER A 320 8.43 -6.43 9.04
CA SER A 320 9.73 -6.42 8.36
C SER A 320 10.88 -5.97 9.27
N TYR A 321 10.65 -5.08 10.23
CA TYR A 321 11.65 -4.74 11.25
C TYR A 321 12.01 -5.94 12.12
N ILE A 322 11.00 -6.68 12.58
CA ILE A 322 11.19 -7.89 13.40
C ILE A 322 11.93 -8.96 12.61
N ASN A 323 11.53 -9.20 11.36
CA ASN A 323 12.18 -10.17 10.49
C ASN A 323 13.63 -9.77 10.14
N LEU A 324 13.88 -8.48 9.92
CA LEU A 324 15.21 -7.94 9.70
C LEU A 324 16.10 -8.09 10.94
N ALA A 325 15.55 -7.85 12.13
CA ALA A 325 16.26 -8.11 13.38
C ALA A 325 16.67 -9.59 13.53
N CYS A 326 15.80 -10.52 13.13
CA CYS A 326 16.13 -11.94 13.09
C CYS A 326 17.33 -12.23 12.16
N VAL A 327 17.36 -11.61 10.97
CA VAL A 327 18.46 -11.76 10.02
C VAL A 327 19.75 -11.19 10.56
N PHE A 328 19.73 -10.01 11.18
CA PHE A 328 20.93 -9.43 11.79
C PHE A 328 21.51 -10.30 12.89
N ASP A 329 20.68 -10.78 13.81
CA ASP A 329 21.13 -11.69 14.87
C ASP A 329 21.70 -12.99 14.28
N PHE A 330 21.05 -13.53 13.25
CA PHE A 330 21.47 -14.75 12.57
C PHE A 330 22.79 -14.59 11.83
N LEU A 331 23.09 -13.41 11.28
CA LEU A 331 24.37 -13.02 10.68
C LEU A 331 25.46 -12.73 11.74
N GLY A 332 25.17 -12.90 13.04
CA GLY A 332 26.12 -12.65 14.13
C GLY A 332 26.21 -11.19 14.57
N ASN A 333 25.20 -10.38 14.24
CA ASN A 333 25.12 -8.98 14.65
C ASN A 333 23.92 -8.71 15.57
N PRO A 334 23.92 -9.25 16.80
CA PRO A 334 22.80 -9.07 17.74
C PRO A 334 22.59 -7.62 18.18
N MET A 335 23.63 -6.77 18.14
CA MET A 335 23.46 -5.33 18.41
C MET A 335 22.58 -4.64 17.35
N ALA A 336 22.81 -4.93 16.08
CA ALA A 336 21.97 -4.41 15.01
C ALA A 336 20.52 -4.93 15.12
N ALA A 337 20.34 -6.19 15.52
CA ALA A 337 19.01 -6.75 15.78
C ALA A 337 18.26 -5.94 16.86
N ILE A 338 18.89 -5.67 17.99
CA ILE A 338 18.30 -4.84 19.06
C ILE A 338 18.03 -3.42 18.55
N GLY A 339 18.95 -2.85 17.77
CA GLY A 339 18.77 -1.54 17.15
C GLY A 339 17.51 -1.47 16.30
N LYS A 340 17.26 -2.48 15.46
CA LYS A 340 16.05 -2.54 14.61
C LYS A 340 14.77 -2.64 15.42
N ILE A 341 14.74 -3.38 16.51
CA ILE A 341 13.56 -3.43 17.37
C ILE A 341 13.28 -2.08 18.04
N LYS A 342 14.32 -1.32 18.39
CA LYS A 342 14.16 0.01 18.99
C LYS A 342 13.62 1.08 18.03
N GLU A 343 13.66 0.85 16.73
CA GLU A 343 13.03 1.72 15.73
C GLU A 343 11.50 1.58 15.70
N LEU A 344 10.94 0.51 16.27
CA LEU A 344 9.51 0.29 16.39
C LEU A 344 8.86 1.20 17.44
N SER A 345 7.55 1.41 17.35
CA SER A 345 6.77 2.05 18.41
C SER A 345 6.86 1.25 19.73
N MET A 346 6.62 1.91 20.87
CA MET A 346 6.64 1.24 22.18
C MET A 346 5.71 0.01 22.22
N GLU A 347 4.51 0.14 21.67
CA GLU A 347 3.53 -0.96 21.59
C GLU A 347 4.05 -2.14 20.76
N GLU A 348 4.69 -1.87 19.63
CA GLU A 348 5.24 -2.90 18.76
C GLU A 348 6.47 -3.58 19.35
N GLN A 349 7.32 -2.84 20.11
CA GLN A 349 8.44 -3.41 20.84
C GLN A 349 7.99 -4.42 21.91
N GLU A 350 6.81 -4.23 22.51
CA GLU A 350 6.21 -5.13 23.50
C GLU A 350 5.50 -6.34 22.87
N SER A 351 5.43 -6.41 21.54
CA SER A 351 4.85 -7.57 20.87
C SER A 351 5.66 -8.85 21.16
N LYS A 352 4.98 -9.98 21.27
CA LYS A 352 5.64 -11.27 21.56
C LYS A 352 6.76 -11.63 20.59
N TYR A 353 6.66 -11.17 19.34
CA TYR A 353 7.66 -11.43 18.30
C TYR A 353 8.90 -10.54 18.49
N ALA A 354 8.71 -9.24 18.71
CA ALA A 354 9.79 -8.30 18.99
C ALA A 354 10.52 -8.65 20.29
N MET A 355 9.79 -8.94 21.37
CA MET A 355 10.36 -9.40 22.63
C MET A 355 11.17 -10.68 22.45
N ARG A 356 10.69 -11.63 21.64
CA ARG A 356 11.36 -12.90 21.42
C ARG A 356 12.71 -12.72 20.74
N ILE A 357 12.78 -11.96 19.63
CA ILE A 357 14.07 -11.70 18.97
C ILE A 357 15.00 -10.88 19.85
N SER A 358 14.48 -9.92 20.62
CA SER A 358 15.28 -9.17 21.61
C SER A 358 15.92 -10.09 22.65
N ALA A 359 15.18 -11.06 23.19
CA ALA A 359 15.69 -12.03 24.13
C ALA A 359 16.80 -12.92 23.53
N ILE A 360 16.62 -13.38 22.28
CA ILE A 360 17.66 -14.13 21.55
C ILE A 360 18.92 -13.28 21.39
N ALA A 361 18.76 -12.04 20.92
CA ALA A 361 19.84 -11.13 20.67
C ALA A 361 20.62 -10.75 21.98
N TYR A 362 19.90 -10.50 23.08
CA TYR A 362 20.56 -10.29 24.39
C TYR A 362 21.33 -11.52 24.86
N TYR A 363 20.80 -12.73 24.64
CA TYR A 363 21.52 -13.96 24.95
C TYR A 363 22.81 -14.06 24.12
N ASN A 364 22.74 -13.82 22.81
CA ASN A 364 23.88 -13.89 21.90
C ASN A 364 24.94 -12.80 22.19
N LEU A 365 24.55 -11.71 22.84
CA LEU A 365 25.47 -10.68 23.38
C LEU A 365 26.10 -11.07 24.72
N GLY A 366 25.78 -12.21 25.32
CA GLY A 366 26.20 -12.59 26.67
C GLY A 366 25.45 -11.87 27.80
N MET A 367 24.39 -11.11 27.49
CA MET A 367 23.54 -10.38 28.45
C MET A 367 22.41 -11.31 28.97
N GLU A 368 22.81 -12.46 29.55
CA GLU A 368 21.87 -13.49 29.96
C GLU A 368 20.79 -13.02 30.94
N GLY A 369 21.13 -12.10 31.84
CA GLY A 369 20.17 -11.55 32.81
C GLY A 369 18.96 -10.92 32.14
N LYS A 370 19.21 -10.01 31.17
CA LYS A 370 18.15 -9.37 30.37
C LYS A 370 17.38 -10.37 29.53
N SER A 371 18.06 -11.33 28.92
CA SER A 371 17.43 -12.39 28.15
C SER A 371 16.46 -13.21 29.00
N LYS A 372 16.89 -13.63 30.22
CA LYS A 372 16.06 -14.39 31.16
C LYS A 372 14.81 -13.61 31.62
N GLU A 373 14.97 -12.32 31.88
CA GLU A 373 13.85 -11.44 32.24
C GLU A 373 12.77 -11.40 31.12
N ILE A 374 13.18 -11.22 29.87
CA ILE A 374 12.25 -11.20 28.72
C ILE A 374 11.59 -12.56 28.54
N TRP A 375 12.35 -13.67 28.65
CA TRP A 375 11.77 -15.02 28.58
C TRP A 375 10.72 -15.26 29.66
N LYS A 376 10.95 -14.77 30.89
CA LYS A 376 9.98 -14.85 31.98
C LYS A 376 8.67 -14.10 31.61
N ASN A 377 8.78 -12.91 31.04
CA ASN A 377 7.61 -12.13 30.59
C ASN A 377 6.85 -12.83 29.46
N LEU A 378 7.55 -13.55 28.59
CA LEU A 378 6.95 -14.37 27.52
C LEU A 378 6.42 -15.73 28.01
N LYS A 379 6.59 -16.07 29.31
CA LYS A 379 6.24 -17.38 29.88
C LYS A 379 6.93 -18.56 29.15
N LEU A 380 8.19 -18.40 28.75
CA LEU A 380 9.01 -19.36 28.02
C LEU A 380 10.26 -19.77 28.80
#